data_50e7647f116892caec5a47785c374eeb
#
_entry.id   50e7647f116892caec5a47785c374eeb
#
_cell.length_a   1.000
_cell.length_b   1.000
_cell.length_c   1.000
_cell.angle_alpha   90.00
_cell.angle_beta   90.00
_cell.angle_gamma   90.00
#
_symmetry.space_group_name_H-M   'P 1'
#
loop_
_entity.id
_entity.type
_entity.pdbx_description
1 polymer ?
#
loop_
_entity_poly.entity_id
_entity_poly.type
_entity_poly.pdbx_seq_one_letter_code
_entity_poly.pdbx_strand_id
1 'polypeptide(L)'
;MFSRSTGCTEGNCENGYGTWTYTDLTTYVGEWRDGKKHGKGTVMWPNGYIYEGEFQDSKWHGEGTLTFPDGATYVGEWRDSNMNGQGTFSLADGTVKKGIWKNGELVEPN
;
A
#
# COMPACT_ATOMS: atom_id res chain seq x y z
N MET A 1 -21.68 -8.32 24.07
CA MET A 1 -20.50 -7.67 23.49
C MET A 1 -20.14 -8.28 22.16
N PHE A 2 -19.82 -7.46 21.20
CA PHE A 2 -19.40 -7.92 19.89
C PHE A 2 -17.91 -7.79 19.75
N SER A 3 -17.25 -8.86 19.35
CA SER A 3 -15.86 -8.79 18.96
C SER A 3 -15.81 -8.76 17.43
N ARG A 4 -14.95 -7.92 16.89
CA ARG A 4 -14.73 -7.91 15.45
C ARG A 4 -13.92 -9.11 15.05
N SER A 5 -14.24 -9.69 13.90
CA SER A 5 -13.44 -10.75 13.34
C SER A 5 -12.08 -10.18 12.92
N THR A 6 -11.01 -10.87 13.31
CA THR A 6 -9.65 -10.55 12.88
C THR A 6 -9.08 -11.73 12.12
N GLY A 7 -7.96 -11.52 11.45
CA GLY A 7 -7.38 -12.53 10.60
C GLY A 7 -8.07 -12.54 9.25
N CYS A 8 -8.12 -13.71 8.61
CA CYS A 8 -8.73 -13.85 7.30
C CYS A 8 -10.26 -13.83 7.44
N THR A 9 -10.88 -12.72 7.07
CA THR A 9 -12.30 -12.51 7.21
C THR A 9 -13.09 -12.89 5.96
N GLU A 10 -12.44 -12.95 4.80
CA GLU A 10 -13.06 -13.37 3.55
C GLU A 10 -12.01 -13.98 2.63
N GLY A 11 -12.44 -14.94 1.80
CA GLY A 11 -11.63 -15.51 0.75
C GLY A 11 -10.51 -16.43 1.24
N ASN A 12 -9.42 -16.46 0.48
CA ASN A 12 -8.29 -17.35 0.73
C ASN A 12 -7.03 -16.51 1.01
N CYS A 13 -6.69 -16.37 2.28
CA CYS A 13 -5.54 -15.57 2.69
C CYS A 13 -4.24 -16.39 2.73
N GLU A 14 -4.16 -17.46 1.97
CA GLU A 14 -2.94 -18.24 1.79
C GLU A 14 -2.52 -18.30 0.33
N ASN A 15 -3.45 -18.68 -0.54
CA ASN A 15 -3.17 -18.80 -1.98
C ASN A 15 -4.42 -18.43 -2.75
N GLY A 16 -4.59 -17.16 -3.04
CA GLY A 16 -5.74 -16.66 -3.75
C GLY A 16 -6.05 -15.24 -3.36
N TYR A 17 -7.31 -14.85 -3.52
CA TYR A 17 -7.79 -13.51 -3.21
C TYR A 17 -8.50 -13.56 -1.87
N GLY A 18 -8.11 -12.71 -0.95
CA GLY A 18 -8.72 -12.72 0.38
C GLY A 18 -8.58 -11.41 1.12
N THR A 19 -9.36 -11.27 2.19
CA THR A 19 -9.38 -10.10 3.06
C THR A 19 -8.87 -10.47 4.43
N TRP A 20 -7.88 -9.74 4.91
CA TRP A 20 -7.31 -9.92 6.23
C TRP A 20 -7.52 -8.65 7.06
N THR A 21 -8.08 -8.80 8.25
CA THR A 21 -8.26 -7.69 9.17
C THR A 21 -7.35 -7.87 10.38
N TYR A 22 -6.53 -6.86 10.64
CA TYR A 22 -5.61 -6.85 11.77
C TYR A 22 -6.31 -6.38 13.04
N THR A 23 -5.67 -6.59 14.19
CA THR A 23 -6.27 -6.24 15.49
C THR A 23 -6.52 -4.73 15.64
N ASP A 24 -5.74 -3.89 14.96
CA ASP A 24 -5.93 -2.44 14.95
C ASP A 24 -6.96 -1.98 13.91
N LEU A 25 -7.60 -2.93 13.22
CA LEU A 25 -8.59 -2.72 12.17
C LEU A 25 -8.00 -2.31 10.82
N THR A 26 -6.69 -2.35 10.67
CA THR A 26 -6.07 -2.26 9.35
C THR A 26 -6.56 -3.44 8.52
N THR A 27 -6.92 -3.19 7.27
CA THR A 27 -7.50 -4.22 6.40
C THR A 27 -6.68 -4.34 5.12
N TYR A 28 -6.34 -5.58 4.75
CA TYR A 28 -5.75 -5.88 3.44
C TYR A 28 -6.75 -6.66 2.60
N VAL A 29 -6.96 -6.22 1.38
CA VAL A 29 -7.80 -6.92 0.40
C VAL A 29 -6.97 -7.13 -0.85
N GLY A 30 -6.74 -8.37 -1.24
CA GLY A 30 -5.97 -8.63 -2.43
C GLY A 30 -5.48 -10.05 -2.54
N GLU A 31 -4.43 -10.21 -3.33
CA GLU A 31 -3.86 -11.51 -3.64
C GLU A 31 -2.90 -11.98 -2.57
N TRP A 32 -2.88 -13.29 -2.34
CA TRP A 32 -2.05 -13.95 -1.35
C TRP A 32 -1.28 -15.10 -1.99
N ARG A 33 -0.08 -15.33 -1.49
CA ARG A 33 0.73 -16.47 -1.90
C ARG A 33 1.50 -16.99 -0.70
N ASP A 34 1.31 -18.28 -0.39
CA ASP A 34 1.97 -18.92 0.75
C ASP A 34 1.82 -18.11 2.05
N GLY A 35 0.60 -17.58 2.29
CA GLY A 35 0.30 -16.81 3.49
C GLY A 35 0.85 -15.39 3.51
N LYS A 36 1.40 -14.92 2.39
CA LYS A 36 1.98 -13.58 2.27
C LYS A 36 1.24 -12.76 1.23
N LYS A 37 1.16 -11.45 1.46
CA LYS A 37 0.63 -10.51 0.47
C LYS A 37 1.51 -10.58 -0.77
N HIS A 38 0.89 -10.75 -1.92
CA HIS A 38 1.60 -10.94 -3.17
C HIS A 38 0.72 -10.46 -4.31
N GLY A 39 1.36 -9.97 -5.41
CA GLY A 39 0.57 -9.45 -6.52
C GLY A 39 -0.11 -8.15 -6.15
N LYS A 40 -1.34 -7.96 -6.57
CA LYS A 40 -2.06 -6.70 -6.36
C LYS A 40 -2.96 -6.74 -5.13
N GLY A 41 -2.96 -5.65 -4.38
CA GLY A 41 -3.82 -5.54 -3.22
C GLY A 41 -3.93 -4.11 -2.71
N THR A 42 -4.82 -3.94 -1.73
CA THR A 42 -5.10 -2.65 -1.12
C THR A 42 -5.04 -2.79 0.39
N VAL A 43 -4.27 -1.91 1.04
CA VAL A 43 -4.23 -1.81 2.51
C VAL A 43 -4.89 -0.52 2.91
N MET A 44 -5.81 -0.61 3.86
CA MET A 44 -6.52 0.55 4.42
C MET A 44 -6.25 0.60 5.93
N TRP A 45 -5.63 1.70 6.37
CA TRP A 45 -5.36 1.91 7.79
C TRP A 45 -6.46 2.75 8.43
N PRO A 46 -6.74 2.55 9.72
CA PRO A 46 -7.77 3.31 10.42
C PRO A 46 -7.53 4.83 10.43
N ASN A 47 -6.28 5.26 10.32
CA ASN A 47 -5.93 6.68 10.32
C ASN A 47 -6.10 7.36 8.97
N GLY A 48 -6.57 6.65 7.95
CA GLY A 48 -6.86 7.23 6.65
C GLY A 48 -5.82 7.04 5.57
N TYR A 49 -4.69 6.41 5.87
CA TYR A 49 -3.74 6.03 4.82
C TYR A 49 -4.30 4.86 4.02
N ILE A 50 -4.04 4.86 2.72
CA ILE A 50 -4.43 3.77 1.82
C ILE A 50 -3.27 3.50 0.87
N TYR A 51 -2.82 2.25 0.79
CA TYR A 51 -1.89 1.83 -0.25
C TYR A 51 -2.61 0.88 -1.20
N GLU A 52 -2.52 1.16 -2.49
CA GLU A 52 -3.10 0.31 -3.53
C GLU A 52 -2.02 0.04 -4.57
N GLY A 53 -1.65 -1.21 -4.74
CA GLY A 53 -0.61 -1.55 -5.69
C GLY A 53 -0.09 -2.96 -5.55
N GLU A 54 1.17 -3.13 -5.93
CA GLU A 54 1.80 -4.43 -5.98
C GLU A 54 2.54 -4.77 -4.68
N PHE A 55 2.52 -6.05 -4.35
CA PHE A 55 3.16 -6.60 -3.15
C PHE A 55 4.07 -7.75 -3.55
N GLN A 56 5.17 -7.89 -2.83
CA GLN A 56 6.04 -9.06 -2.91
C GLN A 56 6.48 -9.41 -1.49
N ASP A 57 6.18 -10.64 -1.08
CA ASP A 57 6.51 -11.13 0.26
C ASP A 57 6.07 -10.15 1.36
N SER A 58 4.81 -9.70 1.27
CA SER A 58 4.17 -8.77 2.21
C SER A 58 4.75 -7.36 2.23
N LYS A 59 5.57 -7.01 1.27
CA LYS A 59 6.15 -5.66 1.15
C LYS A 59 5.63 -4.97 -0.10
N TRP A 60 5.52 -3.65 -0.03
CA TRP A 60 5.18 -2.85 -1.20
C TRP A 60 6.33 -2.94 -2.20
N HIS A 61 6.00 -3.31 -3.42
CA HIS A 61 7.01 -3.56 -4.44
C HIS A 61 6.39 -3.35 -5.82
N GLY A 62 7.15 -2.75 -6.75
CA GLY A 62 6.63 -2.45 -8.08
C GLY A 62 5.82 -1.17 -8.07
N GLU A 63 4.75 -1.13 -8.85
CA GLU A 63 3.91 0.07 -8.98
C GLU A 63 2.86 0.12 -7.90
N GLY A 64 2.65 1.31 -7.33
CA GLY A 64 1.62 1.48 -6.33
C GLY A 64 1.32 2.94 -6.02
N THR A 65 0.17 3.18 -5.40
CA THR A 65 -0.30 4.49 -5.00
C THR A 65 -0.52 4.51 -3.48
N LEU A 66 0.13 5.44 -2.80
CA LEU A 66 -0.11 5.69 -1.39
C LEU A 66 -0.92 6.97 -1.27
N THR A 67 -2.08 6.89 -0.62
CA THR A 67 -2.94 8.04 -0.35
C THR A 67 -2.80 8.40 1.13
N PHE A 68 -2.58 9.67 1.40
CA PHE A 68 -2.42 10.20 2.75
C PHE A 68 -3.77 10.71 3.27
N PRO A 69 -3.96 10.81 4.59
CA PRO A 69 -5.24 11.25 5.15
C PRO A 69 -5.67 12.64 4.69
N ASP A 70 -4.73 13.51 4.36
CA ASP A 70 -5.03 14.88 3.90
C ASP A 70 -5.32 14.96 2.40
N GLY A 71 -5.32 13.82 1.70
CA GLY A 71 -5.58 13.78 0.27
C GLY A 71 -4.34 13.81 -0.61
N ALA A 72 -3.14 13.97 -0.04
CA ALA A 72 -1.92 13.86 -0.80
C ALA A 72 -1.76 12.43 -1.33
N THR A 73 -1.08 12.27 -2.47
CA THR A 73 -0.85 10.96 -3.06
C THR A 73 0.57 10.83 -3.59
N TYR A 74 1.12 9.62 -3.48
CA TYR A 74 2.34 9.26 -4.20
C TYR A 74 2.00 8.12 -5.14
N VAL A 75 2.29 8.30 -6.43
CA VAL A 75 2.08 7.28 -7.46
C VAL A 75 3.43 6.97 -8.10
N GLY A 76 3.87 5.74 -8.01
CA GLY A 76 5.15 5.37 -8.59
C GLY A 76 5.68 4.03 -8.16
N GLU A 77 7.00 3.90 -8.27
CA GLU A 77 7.69 2.65 -8.01
C GLU A 77 8.07 2.53 -6.54
N TRP A 78 7.93 1.32 -6.03
CA TRP A 78 8.22 0.96 -4.66
C TRP A 78 9.19 -0.21 -4.61
N ARG A 79 10.01 -0.23 -3.58
CA ARG A 79 10.93 -1.34 -3.35
C ARG A 79 11.08 -1.53 -1.85
N ASP A 80 10.75 -2.74 -1.39
CA ASP A 80 10.82 -3.09 0.04
C ASP A 80 10.12 -2.03 0.91
N SER A 81 8.90 -1.63 0.49
CA SER A 81 8.06 -0.66 1.17
C SER A 81 8.62 0.77 1.20
N ASN A 82 9.58 1.08 0.34
CA ASN A 82 10.14 2.43 0.19
C ASN A 82 9.90 2.96 -1.21
N MET A 83 9.68 4.27 -1.31
CA MET A 83 9.62 4.96 -2.60
C MET A 83 10.99 4.82 -3.25
N ASN A 84 11.03 4.25 -4.44
CA ASN A 84 12.29 3.99 -5.11
C ASN A 84 12.07 3.89 -6.60
N GLY A 85 12.66 4.82 -7.36
CA GLY A 85 12.51 4.91 -8.79
C GLY A 85 11.61 6.06 -9.20
N GLN A 86 10.99 5.95 -10.36
CA GLN A 86 10.18 7.02 -10.93
C GLN A 86 8.88 7.15 -10.15
N GLY A 87 8.51 8.39 -9.79
CA GLY A 87 7.27 8.62 -9.08
C GLY A 87 6.83 10.07 -9.05
N THR A 88 5.55 10.28 -8.71
CA THR A 88 4.91 11.59 -8.65
C THR A 88 4.24 11.74 -7.29
N PHE A 89 4.65 12.75 -6.54
CA PHE A 89 4.05 13.09 -5.25
C PHE A 89 3.20 14.33 -5.44
N SER A 90 1.89 14.22 -5.21
CA SER A 90 0.94 15.32 -5.31
C SER A 90 0.50 15.70 -3.92
N LEU A 91 0.82 16.92 -3.50
CA LEU A 91 0.47 17.42 -2.18
C LEU A 91 -0.99 17.89 -2.15
N ALA A 92 -1.56 17.96 -0.96
CA ALA A 92 -2.95 18.39 -0.79
C ALA A 92 -3.21 19.80 -1.32
N ASP A 93 -2.19 20.67 -1.33
CA ASP A 93 -2.31 22.05 -1.83
C ASP A 93 -2.17 22.16 -3.35
N GLY A 94 -1.99 21.02 -4.06
CA GLY A 94 -1.84 20.99 -5.50
C GLY A 94 -0.40 21.01 -6.00
N THR A 95 0.57 21.13 -5.10
CA THR A 95 1.99 21.06 -5.46
C THR A 95 2.33 19.65 -5.93
N VAL A 96 3.08 19.54 -7.02
CA VAL A 96 3.47 18.26 -7.59
C VAL A 96 4.99 18.17 -7.64
N LYS A 97 5.53 17.05 -7.15
CA LYS A 97 6.96 16.74 -7.17
C LYS A 97 7.16 15.45 -7.94
N LYS A 98 7.84 15.54 -9.05
CA LYS A 98 8.05 14.43 -10.01
C LYS A 98 9.52 14.16 -10.21
N GLY A 99 9.88 12.90 -10.30
CA GLY A 99 11.25 12.53 -10.62
C GLY A 99 11.63 11.18 -10.09
N ILE A 100 12.93 11.03 -9.80
CA ILE A 100 13.49 9.80 -9.26
C ILE A 100 13.54 9.91 -7.75
N TRP A 101 13.01 8.89 -7.07
CA TRP A 101 12.93 8.82 -5.62
C TRP A 101 13.83 7.71 -5.09
N LYS A 102 14.35 7.91 -3.92
CA LYS A 102 15.15 6.89 -3.25
C LYS A 102 14.92 7.00 -1.75
N ASN A 103 14.46 5.90 -1.16
CA ASN A 103 14.15 5.83 0.28
C ASN A 103 13.24 6.98 0.74
N GLY A 104 12.22 7.30 -0.07
CA GLY A 104 11.26 8.33 0.28
C GLY A 104 11.70 9.76 0.00
N GLU A 105 12.85 9.97 -0.62
CA GLU A 105 13.36 11.30 -0.94
C GLU A 105 13.49 11.50 -2.45
N LEU A 106 13.13 12.70 -2.91
CA LEU A 106 13.30 13.07 -4.31
C LEU A 106 14.77 13.41 -4.55
N VAL A 107 15.46 12.55 -5.30
CA VAL A 107 16.91 12.71 -5.55
C VAL A 107 17.21 13.30 -6.92
N GLU A 108 16.30 13.16 -7.90
CA GLU A 108 16.47 13.70 -9.24
C GLU A 108 15.14 14.22 -9.74
N PRO A 109 14.86 15.54 -9.62
CA PRO A 109 13.62 16.11 -10.13
C PRO A 109 13.57 16.05 -11.67
N ASN A 110 12.38 15.80 -12.18
CA ASN A 110 12.15 15.88 -13.62
C ASN A 110 12.03 17.34 -14.07
#